data_e6c12a0e0915d92c0d7ede9785ef6a10
#
_entry.id   e6c12a0e0915d92c0d7ede9785ef6a10
#
_cell.length_a   1.000
_cell.length_b   1.000
_cell.length_c   1.000
_cell.angle_alpha   90.00
_cell.angle_beta   90.00
_cell.angle_gamma   90.00
#
_symmetry.space_group_name_H-M   'P 1'
#
loop_
_entity.id
_entity.type
_entity.pdbx_description
1 polymer ?
#
loop_
_entity_poly.entity_id
_entity_poly.type
_entity_poly.pdbx_seq_one_letter_code
_entity_poly.pdbx_strand_id
1 'polypeptide(L)'
;PELVKKVLNLARKLEGSIRSTGIHACGVIIGPDDISNYVPIADSKDSDMMATQFEGKLIESVGMIKMDFLGLSNLSIIKDACENIYKTHGIVVEPDKIELNDQKALELFQKGLTVGTFQFESDGMSGHLQNLKPDRFEDLIAMNALYRPGPMQYISNFINRKHGKEEIVY
;
A
#
# COMPACT_ATOMS: atom_id res chain seq x y z
N PRO A 1 1.33 11.50 41.41
CA PRO A 1 1.60 12.93 41.35
C PRO A 1 0.38 13.65 40.81
N GLU A 2 0.00 14.77 41.40
CA GLU A 2 -1.19 15.56 41.04
C GLU A 2 -1.24 15.96 39.54
N LEU A 3 -0.10 16.32 38.99
CA LEU A 3 0.02 16.67 37.56
C LEU A 3 -0.44 15.53 36.63
N VAL A 4 -0.06 14.28 36.92
CA VAL A 4 -0.44 13.10 36.12
C VAL A 4 -1.96 12.89 36.19
N LYS A 5 -2.57 13.01 37.38
CA LYS A 5 -4.04 12.93 37.51
C LYS A 5 -4.74 14.01 36.73
N LYS A 6 -4.22 15.26 36.77
CA LYS A 6 -4.78 16.38 35.99
C LYS A 6 -4.71 16.12 34.50
N VAL A 7 -3.57 15.64 33.99
CA VAL A 7 -3.38 15.31 32.54
C VAL A 7 -4.32 14.21 32.13
N LEU A 8 -4.42 13.12 32.90
CA LEU A 8 -5.33 12.00 32.59
C LEU A 8 -6.80 12.41 32.60
N ASN A 9 -7.20 13.26 33.55
CA ASN A 9 -8.56 13.76 33.61
C ASN A 9 -8.90 14.69 32.44
N LEU A 10 -7.94 15.50 31.98
CA LEU A 10 -8.13 16.33 30.78
C LEU A 10 -8.16 15.47 29.50
N ALA A 11 -7.29 14.46 29.39
CA ALA A 11 -7.27 13.53 28.28
C ALA A 11 -8.63 12.80 28.13
N ARG A 12 -9.21 12.31 29.24
CA ARG A 12 -10.55 11.68 29.25
C ARG A 12 -11.65 12.61 28.78
N LYS A 13 -11.57 13.91 29.07
CA LYS A 13 -12.56 14.91 28.60
C LYS A 13 -12.42 15.21 27.10
N LEU A 14 -11.22 15.05 26.56
CA LEU A 14 -10.95 15.29 25.12
C LEU A 14 -11.16 14.03 24.28
N GLU A 15 -11.17 12.85 24.93
CA GLU A 15 -11.38 11.57 24.23
C GLU A 15 -12.74 11.56 23.51
N GLY A 16 -12.74 11.16 22.25
CA GLY A 16 -13.92 11.18 21.38
C GLY A 16 -14.26 12.54 20.75
N SER A 17 -13.55 13.62 21.13
CA SER A 17 -13.75 14.93 20.48
C SER A 17 -13.09 14.98 19.12
N ILE A 18 -13.79 15.54 18.13
CA ILE A 18 -13.22 15.74 16.78
C ILE A 18 -12.19 16.88 16.85
N ARG A 19 -10.94 16.56 16.50
CA ARG A 19 -9.85 17.54 16.49
C ARG A 19 -9.87 18.40 15.22
N SER A 20 -10.07 17.77 14.08
CA SER A 20 -10.05 18.41 12.77
C SER A 20 -10.79 17.56 11.75
N THR A 21 -11.24 18.19 10.69
CA THR A 21 -11.74 17.53 9.49
C THR A 21 -10.64 17.50 8.45
N GLY A 22 -10.59 16.45 7.67
CA GLY A 22 -9.70 16.32 6.51
C GLY A 22 -10.41 15.54 5.42
N ILE A 23 -9.92 15.66 4.20
CA ILE A 23 -10.43 14.88 3.06
C ILE A 23 -9.52 13.70 2.77
N HIS A 24 -10.10 12.66 2.22
CA HIS A 24 -9.35 11.52 1.70
C HIS A 24 -8.70 11.90 0.37
N ALA A 25 -7.40 11.65 0.22
CA ALA A 25 -6.63 12.10 -0.95
C ALA A 25 -7.11 11.50 -2.29
N CYS A 26 -7.72 10.33 -2.28
CA CYS A 26 -8.11 9.59 -3.47
C CYS A 26 -9.54 9.04 -3.45
N GLY A 27 -10.27 9.20 -2.34
CA GLY A 27 -11.63 8.68 -2.18
C GLY A 27 -12.68 9.59 -2.79
N VAL A 28 -13.47 9.05 -3.71
CA VAL A 28 -14.62 9.73 -4.34
C VAL A 28 -15.89 9.02 -3.95
N ILE A 29 -16.88 9.79 -3.52
CA ILE A 29 -18.20 9.27 -3.18
C ILE A 29 -19.09 9.33 -4.41
N ILE A 30 -19.76 8.22 -4.70
CA ILE A 30 -20.68 8.09 -5.82
C ILE A 30 -22.07 7.77 -5.25
N GLY A 31 -23.03 8.63 -5.53
CA GLY A 31 -24.43 8.46 -5.19
C GLY A 31 -25.29 8.18 -6.43
N PRO A 32 -26.52 7.72 -6.25
CA PRO A 32 -27.45 7.49 -7.36
C PRO A 32 -27.95 8.79 -8.01
N ASP A 33 -27.93 9.91 -7.26
CA ASP A 33 -28.25 11.27 -7.72
C ASP A 33 -27.46 12.29 -6.89
N ASP A 34 -27.96 13.51 -6.70
CA ASP A 34 -27.27 14.55 -5.92
C ASP A 34 -27.01 14.09 -4.48
N ILE A 35 -25.72 14.07 -4.13
CA ILE A 35 -25.21 13.55 -2.84
C ILE A 35 -25.81 14.34 -1.65
N SER A 36 -26.15 15.61 -1.84
CA SER A 36 -26.75 16.44 -0.80
C SER A 36 -28.12 15.93 -0.32
N ASN A 37 -28.77 15.09 -1.11
CA ASN A 37 -30.03 14.43 -0.73
C ASN A 37 -29.83 13.34 0.32
N TYR A 38 -28.59 12.83 0.48
CA TYR A 38 -28.29 11.69 1.35
C TYR A 38 -27.44 12.08 2.54
N VAL A 39 -26.48 12.98 2.34
CA VAL A 39 -25.54 13.41 3.38
C VAL A 39 -25.25 14.90 3.28
N PRO A 40 -24.98 15.56 4.41
CA PRO A 40 -24.50 16.93 4.40
C PRO A 40 -23.14 17.00 3.67
N ILE A 41 -22.98 18.05 2.88
CA ILE A 41 -21.73 18.35 2.17
C ILE A 41 -21.14 19.67 2.68
N ALA A 42 -19.84 19.86 2.53
CA ALA A 42 -19.14 21.07 2.90
C ALA A 42 -17.99 21.34 1.94
N ASP A 43 -17.61 22.60 1.83
CA ASP A 43 -16.40 23.00 1.14
C ASP A 43 -15.17 22.45 1.86
N SER A 44 -14.19 22.04 1.09
CA SER A 44 -12.90 21.62 1.61
C SER A 44 -11.83 22.68 1.33
N LYS A 45 -10.98 22.94 2.33
CA LYS A 45 -9.85 23.87 2.17
C LYS A 45 -8.74 23.30 1.28
N ASP A 46 -8.71 21.99 1.13
CA ASP A 46 -7.61 21.27 0.49
C ASP A 46 -7.99 20.74 -0.92
N SER A 47 -9.18 21.04 -1.41
CA SER A 47 -9.67 20.59 -2.71
C SER A 47 -10.77 21.51 -3.24
N ASP A 48 -10.84 21.67 -4.55
CA ASP A 48 -11.96 22.34 -5.23
C ASP A 48 -13.24 21.50 -5.26
N MET A 49 -13.18 20.27 -4.74
CA MET A 49 -14.34 19.36 -4.65
C MET A 49 -15.02 19.47 -3.29
N MET A 50 -16.35 19.43 -3.30
CA MET A 50 -17.15 19.31 -2.07
C MET A 50 -16.84 17.99 -1.37
N ALA A 51 -16.78 18.01 -0.05
CA ALA A 51 -16.58 16.83 0.79
C ALA A 51 -17.87 16.47 1.56
N THR A 52 -18.13 15.18 1.71
CA THR A 52 -19.20 14.72 2.61
C THR A 52 -18.79 14.98 4.07
N GLN A 53 -19.74 15.40 4.90
CA GLN A 53 -19.47 15.56 6.34
C GLN A 53 -19.54 14.23 7.10
N PHE A 54 -20.01 13.16 6.46
CA PHE A 54 -19.96 11.82 7.03
C PHE A 54 -18.59 11.19 6.81
N GLU A 55 -18.11 10.48 7.82
CA GLU A 55 -16.89 9.69 7.71
C GLU A 55 -17.04 8.61 6.63
N GLY A 56 -15.96 8.39 5.85
CA GLY A 56 -15.95 7.43 4.73
C GLY A 56 -16.43 6.02 5.08
N LYS A 57 -16.28 5.59 6.34
CA LYS A 57 -16.78 4.28 6.82
C LYS A 57 -18.30 4.19 6.90
N LEU A 58 -18.98 5.33 7.00
CA LEU A 58 -20.44 5.39 7.13
C LEU A 58 -21.15 5.53 5.78
N ILE A 59 -20.41 5.83 4.73
CA ILE A 59 -20.98 6.15 3.38
C ILE A 59 -21.78 4.97 2.81
N GLU A 60 -21.29 3.75 2.96
CA GLU A 60 -21.99 2.56 2.47
C GLU A 60 -23.32 2.32 3.22
N SER A 61 -23.36 2.66 4.51
CA SER A 61 -24.57 2.48 5.32
C SER A 61 -25.71 3.43 4.93
N VAL A 62 -25.40 4.51 4.21
CA VAL A 62 -26.40 5.46 3.67
C VAL A 62 -26.66 5.26 2.17
N GLY A 63 -26.22 4.11 1.62
CA GLY A 63 -26.55 3.69 0.25
C GLY A 63 -25.68 4.28 -0.84
N MET A 64 -24.51 4.82 -0.51
CA MET A 64 -23.55 5.33 -1.47
C MET A 64 -22.30 4.46 -1.54
N ILE A 65 -21.50 4.62 -2.59
CA ILE A 65 -20.26 3.89 -2.82
C ILE A 65 -19.08 4.83 -2.64
N LYS A 66 -18.07 4.41 -1.87
CA LYS A 66 -16.77 5.06 -1.82
C LYS A 66 -15.83 4.33 -2.77
N MET A 67 -15.31 5.04 -3.77
CA MET A 67 -14.34 4.51 -4.71
C MET A 67 -13.01 5.24 -4.53
N ASP A 68 -11.94 4.48 -4.33
CA ASP A 68 -10.59 5.01 -4.13
C ASP A 68 -9.80 4.95 -5.44
N PHE A 69 -9.42 6.13 -5.98
CA PHE A 69 -8.62 6.26 -7.19
C PHE A 69 -7.18 6.55 -6.81
N LEU A 70 -6.39 5.50 -6.65
CA LEU A 70 -4.98 5.61 -6.32
C LEU A 70 -4.11 5.30 -7.54
N GLY A 71 -3.44 6.33 -8.07
CA GLY A 71 -2.46 6.17 -9.13
C GLY A 71 -1.08 5.73 -8.58
N LEU A 72 -0.32 5.02 -9.41
CA LEU A 72 1.06 4.64 -9.14
C LEU A 72 1.99 5.31 -10.13
N SER A 73 2.81 6.26 -9.67
CA SER A 73 3.80 6.95 -10.50
C SER A 73 4.83 6.00 -11.13
N ASN A 74 5.10 4.86 -10.47
CA ASN A 74 6.00 3.83 -10.99
C ASN A 74 5.55 3.27 -12.34
N LEU A 75 4.24 3.16 -12.59
CA LEU A 75 3.74 2.72 -13.89
C LEU A 75 4.03 3.75 -14.99
N SER A 76 3.92 5.04 -14.69
CA SER A 76 4.32 6.12 -15.61
C SER A 76 5.82 6.08 -15.90
N ILE A 77 6.65 5.85 -14.88
CA ILE A 77 8.11 5.72 -15.03
C ILE A 77 8.46 4.54 -15.95
N ILE A 78 7.81 3.40 -15.79
CA ILE A 78 8.01 2.23 -16.66
C ILE A 78 7.60 2.56 -18.09
N LYS A 79 6.45 3.20 -18.28
CA LYS A 79 6.00 3.64 -19.61
C LYS A 79 7.00 4.56 -20.28
N ASP A 80 7.45 5.60 -19.57
CA ASP A 80 8.42 6.58 -20.08
C ASP A 80 9.76 5.91 -20.43
N ALA A 81 10.20 4.93 -19.60
CA ALA A 81 11.40 4.14 -19.88
C ALA A 81 11.26 3.33 -21.18
N CYS A 82 10.13 2.65 -21.39
CA CYS A 82 9.85 1.92 -22.63
C CYS A 82 9.85 2.85 -23.86
N GLU A 83 9.23 4.03 -23.76
CA GLU A 83 9.24 5.03 -24.82
C GLU A 83 10.65 5.54 -25.11
N ASN A 84 11.46 5.78 -24.10
CA ASN A 84 12.85 6.23 -24.29
C ASN A 84 13.71 5.15 -24.94
N ILE A 85 13.56 3.88 -24.57
CA ILE A 85 14.24 2.75 -25.22
C ILE A 85 13.85 2.69 -26.70
N TYR A 86 12.58 2.84 -27.01
CA TYR A 86 12.13 2.85 -28.40
C TYR A 86 12.73 4.02 -29.19
N LYS A 87 12.72 5.23 -28.63
CA LYS A 87 13.28 6.44 -29.31
C LYS A 87 14.79 6.35 -29.54
N THR A 88 15.52 5.72 -28.61
CA THR A 88 16.99 5.67 -28.67
C THR A 88 17.54 4.44 -29.39
N HIS A 89 16.84 3.31 -29.29
CA HIS A 89 17.34 2.02 -29.80
C HIS A 89 16.41 1.35 -30.84
N GLY A 90 15.21 1.88 -31.05
CA GLY A 90 14.20 1.27 -31.94
C GLY A 90 13.62 -0.05 -31.39
N ILE A 91 13.87 -0.36 -30.10
CA ILE A 91 13.45 -1.62 -29.46
C ILE A 91 12.10 -1.39 -28.80
N VAL A 92 11.12 -2.24 -29.11
CA VAL A 92 9.83 -2.27 -28.40
C VAL A 92 9.95 -3.18 -27.19
N VAL A 93 9.74 -2.64 -26.00
CA VAL A 93 9.68 -3.39 -24.73
C VAL A 93 8.22 -3.49 -24.30
N GLU A 94 7.73 -4.72 -24.15
CA GLU A 94 6.40 -5.02 -23.63
C GLU A 94 6.52 -5.56 -22.20
N PRO A 95 6.29 -4.75 -21.15
CA PRO A 95 6.48 -5.17 -19.75
C PRO A 95 5.71 -6.44 -19.37
N ASP A 96 4.50 -6.61 -19.93
CA ASP A 96 3.64 -7.77 -19.65
C ASP A 96 4.17 -9.09 -20.24
N LYS A 97 5.18 -9.02 -21.13
CA LYS A 97 5.80 -10.20 -21.78
C LYS A 97 7.20 -10.51 -21.24
N ILE A 98 7.67 -9.78 -20.26
CA ILE A 98 8.97 -10.03 -19.62
C ILE A 98 8.89 -11.34 -18.85
N GLU A 99 9.95 -12.18 -18.99
CA GLU A 99 10.05 -13.43 -18.23
C GLU A 99 10.20 -13.12 -16.72
N LEU A 100 9.30 -13.70 -15.91
CA LEU A 100 9.24 -13.43 -14.48
C LEU A 100 10.28 -14.19 -13.66
N ASN A 101 10.82 -15.29 -14.19
CA ASN A 101 11.78 -16.16 -13.50
C ASN A 101 13.22 -15.99 -13.99
N ASP A 102 13.61 -14.77 -14.40
CA ASP A 102 15.00 -14.48 -14.75
C ASP A 102 15.89 -14.63 -13.54
N GLN A 103 16.86 -15.57 -13.62
CA GLN A 103 17.73 -15.93 -12.51
C GLN A 103 18.66 -14.78 -12.09
N LYS A 104 19.10 -13.94 -13.03
CA LYS A 104 19.95 -12.78 -12.71
C LYS A 104 19.17 -11.72 -11.93
N ALA A 105 17.90 -11.50 -12.29
CA ALA A 105 17.03 -10.62 -11.54
C ALA A 105 16.78 -11.17 -10.13
N LEU A 106 16.46 -12.46 -10.00
CA LEU A 106 16.25 -13.10 -8.70
C LEU A 106 17.49 -13.06 -7.79
N GLU A 107 18.70 -13.18 -8.37
CA GLU A 107 19.94 -13.02 -7.62
C GLU A 107 20.09 -11.63 -6.96
N LEU A 108 19.58 -10.56 -7.58
CA LEU A 108 19.58 -9.23 -6.96
C LEU A 108 18.74 -9.21 -5.70
N PHE A 109 17.56 -9.83 -5.74
CA PHE A 109 16.70 -9.98 -4.57
C PHE A 109 17.35 -10.86 -3.49
N GLN A 110 18.01 -11.97 -3.87
CA GLN A 110 18.72 -12.82 -2.93
C GLN A 110 19.88 -12.09 -2.21
N LYS A 111 20.51 -11.14 -2.88
CA LYS A 111 21.59 -10.30 -2.33
C LYS A 111 21.06 -9.08 -1.57
N GLY A 112 19.75 -8.81 -1.61
CA GLY A 112 19.15 -7.60 -1.03
C GLY A 112 19.51 -6.32 -1.79
N LEU A 113 19.91 -6.43 -3.05
CA LEU A 113 20.27 -5.30 -3.91
C LEU A 113 19.01 -4.74 -4.60
N THR A 114 18.09 -4.19 -3.80
CA THR A 114 16.74 -3.83 -4.22
C THR A 114 16.46 -2.33 -4.16
N VAL A 115 17.49 -1.50 -4.09
CA VAL A 115 17.36 -0.04 -4.17
C VAL A 115 16.71 0.36 -5.49
N GLY A 116 15.69 1.21 -5.44
CA GLY A 116 14.91 1.63 -6.61
C GLY A 116 13.85 0.61 -7.06
N THR A 117 13.74 -0.55 -6.39
CA THR A 117 12.71 -1.54 -6.69
C THR A 117 11.48 -1.31 -5.81
N PHE A 118 10.38 -0.87 -6.43
CA PHE A 118 9.15 -0.53 -5.73
C PHE A 118 8.70 -1.62 -4.74
N GLN A 119 8.39 -1.20 -3.50
CA GLN A 119 7.98 -2.04 -2.36
C GLN A 119 9.06 -3.00 -1.81
N PHE A 120 10.26 -3.07 -2.39
CA PHE A 120 11.32 -3.95 -1.94
C PHE A 120 12.57 -3.22 -1.40
N GLU A 121 12.52 -1.89 -1.30
CA GLU A 121 13.68 -1.03 -1.03
C GLU A 121 14.07 -0.92 0.45
N SER A 122 13.16 -1.23 1.39
CA SER A 122 13.45 -1.05 2.81
C SER A 122 14.48 -2.05 3.32
N ASP A 123 15.30 -1.63 4.29
CA ASP A 123 16.32 -2.49 4.92
C ASP A 123 15.70 -3.77 5.51
N GLY A 124 14.52 -3.66 6.11
CA GLY A 124 13.80 -4.81 6.66
C GLY A 124 13.40 -5.81 5.58
N MET A 125 12.85 -5.32 4.47
CA MET A 125 12.49 -6.18 3.33
C MET A 125 13.74 -6.83 2.73
N SER A 126 14.80 -6.06 2.49
CA SER A 126 16.09 -6.58 1.97
C SER A 126 16.65 -7.68 2.86
N GLY A 127 16.63 -7.51 4.18
CA GLY A 127 17.07 -8.53 5.14
C GLY A 127 16.25 -9.81 5.07
N HIS A 128 14.93 -9.70 4.89
CA HIS A 128 14.06 -10.88 4.71
C HIS A 128 14.32 -11.58 3.38
N LEU A 129 14.56 -10.84 2.29
CA LEU A 129 14.89 -11.41 0.98
C LEU A 129 16.22 -12.16 0.99
N GLN A 130 17.24 -11.64 1.68
CA GLN A 130 18.52 -12.33 1.85
C GLN A 130 18.38 -13.67 2.58
N ASN A 131 17.47 -13.75 3.55
CA ASN A 131 17.16 -14.98 4.29
C ASN A 131 16.27 -15.93 3.47
N LEU A 132 15.32 -15.41 2.70
CA LEU A 132 14.40 -16.18 1.88
C LEU A 132 15.11 -16.81 0.69
N LYS A 133 16.06 -16.10 0.07
CA LYS A 133 16.75 -16.49 -1.18
C LYS A 133 15.74 -16.89 -2.26
N PRO A 134 14.92 -15.94 -2.74
CA PRO A 134 13.89 -16.23 -3.73
C PRO A 134 14.50 -16.83 -4.99
N ASP A 135 13.95 -17.95 -5.47
CA ASP A 135 14.37 -18.65 -6.68
C ASP A 135 13.26 -18.71 -7.73
N ARG A 136 12.11 -18.10 -7.44
CA ARG A 136 10.96 -17.97 -8.31
C ARG A 136 10.16 -16.71 -7.95
N PHE A 137 9.37 -16.24 -8.91
CA PHE A 137 8.59 -15.00 -8.76
C PHE A 137 7.53 -15.09 -7.64
N GLU A 138 6.95 -16.27 -7.43
CA GLU A 138 5.97 -16.52 -6.37
C GLU A 138 6.51 -16.23 -4.97
N ASP A 139 7.80 -16.39 -4.75
CA ASP A 139 8.45 -16.04 -3.48
C ASP A 139 8.39 -14.54 -3.21
N LEU A 140 8.55 -13.74 -4.27
CA LEU A 140 8.45 -12.27 -4.18
C LEU A 140 6.99 -11.85 -3.91
N ILE A 141 6.01 -12.50 -4.56
CA ILE A 141 4.58 -12.28 -4.30
C ILE A 141 4.28 -12.58 -2.84
N ALA A 142 4.71 -13.73 -2.34
CA ALA A 142 4.48 -14.13 -0.96
C ALA A 142 5.13 -13.16 0.04
N MET A 143 6.37 -12.73 -0.22
CA MET A 143 7.06 -11.77 0.63
C MET A 143 6.34 -10.42 0.66
N ASN A 144 5.91 -9.90 -0.48
CA ASN A 144 5.14 -8.67 -0.57
C ASN A 144 3.79 -8.77 0.17
N ALA A 145 3.15 -9.93 0.12
CA ALA A 145 1.91 -10.18 0.86
C ALA A 145 2.13 -10.26 2.38
N LEU A 146 3.25 -10.85 2.82
CA LEU A 146 3.56 -11.03 4.25
C LEU A 146 4.17 -9.79 4.90
N TYR A 147 4.92 -8.95 4.16
CA TYR A 147 5.61 -7.78 4.71
C TYR A 147 4.65 -6.61 4.93
N ARG A 148 3.72 -6.78 5.88
CA ARG A 148 2.77 -5.77 6.34
C ARG A 148 2.36 -6.01 7.78
N PRO A 149 1.87 -4.98 8.51
CA PRO A 149 1.37 -5.17 9.88
C PRO A 149 0.35 -6.31 9.97
N GLY A 150 0.55 -7.22 10.92
CA GLY A 150 -0.22 -8.45 11.09
C GLY A 150 0.51 -9.67 10.52
N PRO A 151 0.53 -9.90 9.20
CA PRO A 151 1.16 -11.09 8.61
C PRO A 151 2.67 -11.17 8.79
N MET A 152 3.37 -10.06 9.03
CA MET A 152 4.83 -10.00 9.15
C MET A 152 5.41 -10.98 10.18
N GLN A 153 4.66 -11.31 11.24
CA GLN A 153 5.06 -12.31 12.23
C GLN A 153 5.27 -13.71 11.64
N TYR A 154 4.68 -14.02 10.49
CA TYR A 154 4.78 -15.32 9.83
C TYR A 154 5.90 -15.42 8.79
N ILE A 155 6.65 -14.35 8.55
CA ILE A 155 7.77 -14.36 7.57
C ILE A 155 8.80 -15.43 7.92
N SER A 156 9.17 -15.55 9.19
CA SER A 156 10.13 -16.56 9.65
C SER A 156 9.65 -17.99 9.39
N ASN A 157 8.36 -18.26 9.61
CA ASN A 157 7.77 -19.56 9.30
C ASN A 157 7.81 -19.83 7.78
N PHE A 158 7.44 -18.85 6.96
CA PHE A 158 7.49 -18.98 5.50
C PHE A 158 8.90 -19.31 5.01
N ILE A 159 9.92 -18.59 5.50
CA ILE A 159 11.33 -18.83 5.18
C ILE A 159 11.76 -20.23 5.61
N ASN A 160 11.43 -20.63 6.84
CA ASN A 160 11.78 -21.95 7.37
C ASN A 160 11.14 -23.08 6.56
N ARG A 161 9.88 -22.93 6.18
CA ARG A 161 9.15 -23.92 5.36
C ARG A 161 9.73 -24.03 3.95
N LYS A 162 10.06 -22.91 3.33
CA LYS A 162 10.75 -22.89 2.03
C LYS A 162 12.08 -23.67 2.08
N HIS A 163 12.83 -23.51 3.16
CA HIS A 163 14.12 -24.18 3.33
C HIS A 163 14.02 -25.59 3.97
N GLY A 164 12.83 -26.12 4.15
CA GLY A 164 12.62 -27.46 4.74
C GLY A 164 12.97 -27.57 6.23
N LYS A 165 13.09 -26.44 6.94
CA LYS A 165 13.37 -26.41 8.38
C LYS A 165 12.12 -26.52 9.24
N GLU A 166 10.95 -26.33 8.66
CA GLU A 166 9.64 -26.41 9.30
C GLU A 166 8.67 -27.14 8.37
N GLU A 167 7.82 -27.99 8.93
CA GLU A 167 6.80 -28.72 8.20
C GLU A 167 5.68 -27.79 7.72
N ILE A 168 5.16 -28.04 6.50
CA ILE A 168 4.02 -27.30 5.97
C ILE A 168 2.76 -27.96 6.54
N VAL A 169 2.01 -27.19 7.33
CA VAL A 169 0.72 -27.56 7.89
C VAL A 169 -0.33 -26.63 7.32
N TYR A 170 -1.46 -27.22 6.83
CA TYR A 170 -2.61 -26.49 6.28
C TYR A 170 -3.74 -26.39 7.31
#